data_f30a619e7c316945a0044e7a5ae8e9bb
#
_entry.id   f30a619e7c316945a0044e7a5ae8e9bb
#
_cell.length_a   1.000
_cell.length_b   1.000
_cell.length_c   1.000
_cell.angle_alpha   90.00
_cell.angle_beta   90.00
_cell.angle_gamma   90.00
#
_symmetry.space_group_name_H-M   'P 1'
#
loop_
_entity.id
_entity.type
_entity.pdbx_description
1 polymer ?
#
loop_
_entity_poly.entity_id
_entity_poly.type
_entity_poly.pdbx_seq_one_letter_code
_entity_poly.pdbx_strand_id
1 'polypeptide(L)'
;MSVWDLRADPAAVEAAAGVWWAVGNDLRAARELLDRAAAPVEWAGDTADTYRSHRARLGRDLERAATTATATAVALGGIGGLLRRGQAALDDAYTRQATETDAATIRADVDQELVRLSGALAAARREWADLRHDWAAVVAGRMNGWLAPTARGADGFAAGGLFVVNTGDGDDVVEIRGDAVVVNGDVVRVPVGARVLVRTGGGNDTVRVSGGGAVTVLGGDGDDRLSGSAGDDTLLAGAGSDTVVAGWGDDRVSLGPGTSGGPAVEHAYLGVGDDRLWGSLGAEEVDGGAGDDLIFAGAGDDTVAGGLGDDLLSGGAGDDDLTGNRGDDAVFGEDGRDYTDGGAGRDLVDGGAGDDTVYGLSGDDVLRGGDGADFLEGGTGDDRLDGGAGADVLSGGRGADTLDGGDGDDVLYSGAGADAVTGGDGDDRLFGQAEDSVGGVERLVATPIRDDLGTLIVPDGDREFEERVQADLDLLRASPTGQQMLAALDVVVITPTEEPNGFANSESIRYNPGWQGLPGSAPPVVTLFHELAHTYDHAHGTTNHRPYNGAGGQDVANGKPVPNYERQAVGLPIDHDGDPGTPNEIDPAHPLRYTENGLREEFGLPLRATYGSP
;
A
#
# COMPACT_ATOMS: atom_id res chain seq x y z
N MET A 1 -19.26 8.88 17.09
CA MET A 1 -18.24 9.81 17.63
C MET A 1 -18.94 11.05 18.18
N SER A 2 -18.47 11.60 19.27
CA SER A 2 -19.08 12.83 19.76
C SER A 2 -18.75 13.99 18.82
N VAL A 3 -19.72 14.89 18.60
CA VAL A 3 -19.54 16.17 17.85
C VAL A 3 -18.29 16.97 18.32
N TRP A 4 -17.68 16.56 19.42
CA TRP A 4 -16.57 17.22 20.09
C TRP A 4 -15.19 16.62 19.79
N ASP A 5 -15.08 15.59 18.93
CA ASP A 5 -13.81 14.98 18.56
C ASP A 5 -13.28 15.50 17.21
N LEU A 6 -11.98 15.67 17.07
CA LEU A 6 -11.29 15.91 15.80
C LEU A 6 -10.84 14.59 15.19
N ARG A 7 -10.92 14.49 13.86
CA ARG A 7 -10.70 13.25 13.13
C ARG A 7 -9.23 12.84 12.92
N ALA A 8 -8.24 13.55 13.35
CA ALA A 8 -6.83 13.22 13.11
C ALA A 8 -6.04 13.16 14.42
N ASP A 9 -5.08 12.24 14.53
CA ASP A 9 -4.17 12.15 15.67
C ASP A 9 -3.06 13.22 15.61
N PRO A 10 -3.06 14.20 16.53
CA PRO A 10 -2.02 15.21 16.57
C PRO A 10 -0.62 14.66 16.83
N ALA A 11 -0.53 13.51 17.54
CA ALA A 11 0.76 12.96 17.97
C ALA A 11 1.48 12.29 16.79
N ALA A 12 0.75 11.54 15.96
CA ALA A 12 1.30 10.93 14.74
C ALA A 12 1.83 12.00 13.76
N VAL A 13 1.05 13.06 13.53
CA VAL A 13 1.48 14.17 12.67
C VAL A 13 2.71 14.89 13.22
N GLU A 14 2.83 15.03 14.55
CA GLU A 14 4.01 15.64 15.18
C GLU A 14 5.24 14.73 15.13
N ALA A 15 5.05 13.41 15.22
CA ALA A 15 6.12 12.43 15.03
C ALA A 15 6.69 12.51 13.61
N ALA A 16 5.83 12.55 12.58
CA ALA A 16 6.25 12.77 11.19
C ALA A 16 7.03 14.09 11.03
N ALA A 17 6.61 15.17 11.68
CA ALA A 17 7.38 16.42 11.69
C ALA A 17 8.79 16.25 12.26
N GLY A 18 8.95 15.39 13.29
CA GLY A 18 10.23 15.05 13.89
C GLY A 18 11.19 14.39 12.90
N VAL A 19 10.68 13.45 12.11
CA VAL A 19 11.45 12.77 11.05
C VAL A 19 11.99 13.80 10.04
N TRP A 20 11.15 14.69 9.53
CA TRP A 20 11.58 15.72 8.58
C TRP A 20 12.58 16.72 9.17
N TRP A 21 12.51 17.00 10.46
CA TRP A 21 13.54 17.77 11.16
C TRP A 21 14.89 17.05 11.17
N ALA A 22 14.90 15.73 11.40
CA ALA A 22 16.10 14.90 11.35
C ALA A 22 16.71 14.94 9.96
N VAL A 23 15.94 14.67 8.92
CA VAL A 23 16.39 14.77 7.50
C VAL A 23 17.01 16.14 7.19
N GLY A 24 16.36 17.22 7.59
CA GLY A 24 16.90 18.58 7.39
C GLY A 24 18.23 18.81 8.11
N ASN A 25 18.43 18.21 9.28
CA ASN A 25 19.69 18.29 10.03
C ASN A 25 20.80 17.47 9.36
N ASP A 26 20.49 16.27 8.89
CA ASP A 26 21.44 15.37 8.21
C ASP A 26 21.93 15.99 6.91
N LEU A 27 21.04 16.58 6.11
CA LEU A 27 21.40 17.31 4.90
C LEU A 27 22.30 18.52 5.19
N ARG A 28 22.07 19.23 6.29
CA ARG A 28 22.98 20.32 6.75
C ARG A 28 24.34 19.76 7.15
N ALA A 29 24.38 18.66 7.88
CA ALA A 29 25.63 17.99 8.26
C ALA A 29 26.41 17.51 7.02
N ALA A 30 25.72 16.93 6.04
CA ALA A 30 26.31 16.55 4.76
C ALA A 30 26.87 17.77 4.01
N ARG A 31 26.16 18.89 4.02
CA ARG A 31 26.64 20.17 3.47
C ARG A 31 27.91 20.66 4.15
N GLU A 32 27.98 20.60 5.49
CA GLU A 32 29.16 20.97 6.25
C GLU A 32 30.35 20.05 5.96
N LEU A 33 30.11 18.73 5.80
CA LEU A 33 31.17 17.80 5.40
C LEU A 33 31.71 18.14 4.02
N LEU A 34 30.84 18.45 3.07
CA LEU A 34 31.21 18.89 1.72
C LEU A 34 32.07 20.19 1.78
N ASP A 35 31.71 21.13 2.63
CA ASP A 35 32.45 22.37 2.79
C ASP A 35 33.83 22.17 3.46
N ARG A 36 33.97 21.15 4.34
CA ARG A 36 35.25 20.77 4.97
C ARG A 36 36.15 19.95 4.05
N ALA A 37 35.59 19.23 3.07
CA ALA A 37 36.36 18.47 2.10
C ALA A 37 37.19 19.41 1.22
N ALA A 38 38.41 19.68 1.63
CA ALA A 38 39.34 20.53 0.87
C ALA A 38 39.76 19.86 -0.44
N ALA A 39 39.78 20.59 -1.53
CA ALA A 39 40.44 20.10 -2.74
C ALA A 39 41.93 19.83 -2.43
N PRO A 40 42.51 18.73 -2.96
CA PRO A 40 43.95 18.53 -2.84
C PRO A 40 44.73 19.75 -3.28
N VAL A 41 45.71 20.13 -2.50
CA VAL A 41 46.46 21.42 -2.69
C VAL A 41 47.18 21.49 -4.04
N GLU A 42 47.34 20.34 -4.72
CA GLU A 42 48.10 20.22 -5.97
C GLU A 42 47.22 20.23 -7.24
N TRP A 43 45.90 20.38 -7.12
CA TRP A 43 45.00 20.39 -8.28
C TRP A 43 44.92 21.79 -8.91
N ALA A 44 45.37 21.89 -10.17
CA ALA A 44 45.26 23.08 -10.95
C ALA A 44 44.73 22.78 -12.38
N GLY A 45 44.10 23.78 -13.01
CA GLY A 45 43.59 23.69 -14.38
C GLY A 45 42.09 23.35 -14.46
N ASP A 46 41.61 23.05 -15.67
CA ASP A 46 40.19 22.88 -16.02
C ASP A 46 39.47 21.85 -15.14
N THR A 47 40.14 20.76 -14.76
CA THR A 47 39.59 19.71 -13.89
C THR A 47 39.34 20.26 -12.48
N ALA A 48 40.24 21.09 -11.94
CA ALA A 48 40.07 21.71 -10.63
C ALA A 48 38.94 22.75 -10.64
N ASP A 49 38.74 23.47 -11.73
CA ASP A 49 37.65 24.42 -11.90
C ASP A 49 36.31 23.71 -12.04
N THR A 50 36.27 22.63 -12.76
CA THR A 50 35.10 21.75 -12.87
C THR A 50 34.71 21.19 -11.51
N TYR A 51 35.66 20.67 -10.72
CA TYR A 51 35.46 20.23 -9.34
C TYR A 51 34.87 21.32 -8.47
N ARG A 52 35.47 22.51 -8.46
CA ARG A 52 34.97 23.63 -7.66
C ARG A 52 33.53 24.02 -8.03
N SER A 53 33.20 23.99 -9.31
CA SER A 53 31.87 24.30 -9.83
C SER A 53 30.84 23.28 -9.40
N HIS A 54 31.14 21.97 -9.49
CA HIS A 54 30.26 20.88 -9.05
C HIS A 54 30.07 20.90 -7.54
N ARG A 55 31.17 21.06 -6.76
CA ARG A 55 31.07 21.15 -5.30
C ARG A 55 30.17 22.31 -4.86
N ALA A 56 30.29 23.47 -5.52
CA ALA A 56 29.45 24.62 -5.24
C ALA A 56 27.99 24.38 -5.61
N ARG A 57 27.73 23.62 -6.69
CA ARG A 57 26.36 23.21 -7.08
C ARG A 57 25.76 22.21 -6.07
N LEU A 58 26.46 21.12 -5.78
CA LEU A 58 26.04 20.15 -4.80
C LEU A 58 25.77 20.79 -3.43
N GLY A 59 26.63 21.73 -3.01
CA GLY A 59 26.41 22.48 -1.78
C GLY A 59 25.12 23.32 -1.79
N ARG A 60 24.73 23.88 -2.93
CA ARG A 60 23.44 24.60 -3.05
C ARG A 60 22.26 23.64 -3.05
N ASP A 61 22.39 22.48 -3.68
CA ASP A 61 21.34 21.50 -3.76
C ASP A 61 21.07 20.88 -2.38
N LEU A 62 22.10 20.53 -1.61
CA LEU A 62 21.99 20.11 -0.20
C LEU A 62 21.33 21.17 0.68
N GLU A 63 21.66 22.44 0.51
CA GLU A 63 21.04 23.54 1.26
C GLU A 63 19.56 23.69 0.93
N ARG A 64 19.22 23.57 -0.35
CA ARG A 64 17.83 23.61 -0.82
C ARG A 64 17.04 22.45 -0.27
N ALA A 65 17.56 21.23 -0.34
CA ALA A 65 16.94 20.03 0.25
C ALA A 65 16.73 20.19 1.75
N ALA A 66 17.76 20.62 2.49
CA ALA A 66 17.64 20.87 3.93
C ALA A 66 16.57 21.93 4.28
N THR A 67 16.44 22.95 3.44
CA THR A 67 15.41 23.99 3.60
C THR A 67 14.03 23.42 3.36
N THR A 68 13.86 22.59 2.34
CA THR A 68 12.59 21.94 1.99
C THR A 68 12.17 20.96 3.07
N ALA A 69 13.08 20.11 3.56
CA ALA A 69 12.81 19.20 4.69
C ALA A 69 12.36 19.98 5.94
N THR A 70 13.03 21.08 6.25
CA THR A 70 12.65 21.94 7.37
C THR A 70 11.26 22.57 7.17
N ALA A 71 10.93 23.01 5.95
CA ALA A 71 9.62 23.56 5.64
C ALA A 71 8.51 22.49 5.78
N THR A 72 8.77 21.27 5.33
CA THR A 72 7.88 20.12 5.54
C THR A 72 7.66 19.86 7.02
N ALA A 73 8.71 19.76 7.82
CA ALA A 73 8.63 19.57 9.27
C ALA A 73 7.81 20.67 9.97
N VAL A 74 7.99 21.93 9.56
CA VAL A 74 7.23 23.08 10.11
C VAL A 74 5.75 22.97 9.74
N ALA A 75 5.42 22.61 8.50
CA ALA A 75 4.04 22.43 8.06
C ALA A 75 3.34 21.31 8.86
N LEU A 76 3.95 20.14 8.95
CA LEU A 76 3.42 19.01 9.76
C LEU A 76 3.29 19.37 11.24
N GLY A 77 4.32 19.95 11.84
CA GLY A 77 4.23 20.41 13.23
C GLY A 77 3.14 21.47 13.43
N GLY A 78 2.88 22.30 12.43
CA GLY A 78 1.76 23.24 12.41
C GLY A 78 0.40 22.54 12.41
N ILE A 79 0.23 21.50 11.61
CA ILE A 79 -0.97 20.67 11.54
C ILE A 79 -1.20 19.99 12.89
N GLY A 80 -0.23 19.23 13.42
CA GLY A 80 -0.34 18.55 14.71
C GLY A 80 -0.66 19.51 15.86
N GLY A 81 0.02 20.66 15.91
CA GLY A 81 -0.27 21.69 16.90
C GLY A 81 -1.67 22.33 16.77
N LEU A 82 -2.18 22.46 15.55
CA LEU A 82 -3.53 22.94 15.27
C LEU A 82 -4.58 21.94 15.75
N LEU A 83 -4.44 20.66 15.37
CA LEU A 83 -5.33 19.58 15.79
C LEU A 83 -5.42 19.48 17.31
N ARG A 84 -4.27 19.53 17.99
CA ARG A 84 -4.23 19.53 19.46
C ARG A 84 -4.95 20.71 20.08
N ARG A 85 -4.79 21.93 19.53
CA ARG A 85 -5.51 23.12 20.00
C ARG A 85 -6.99 23.05 19.69
N GLY A 86 -7.34 22.53 18.50
CA GLY A 86 -8.73 22.32 18.10
C GLY A 86 -9.44 21.33 19.01
N GLN A 87 -8.82 20.19 19.31
CA GLN A 87 -9.36 19.22 20.25
C GLN A 87 -9.52 19.82 21.65
N ALA A 88 -8.51 20.51 22.17
CA ALA A 88 -8.61 21.17 23.47
C ALA A 88 -9.73 22.24 23.52
N ALA A 89 -9.97 22.95 22.43
CA ALA A 89 -11.06 23.91 22.32
C ALA A 89 -12.44 23.22 22.30
N LEU A 90 -12.56 22.08 21.61
CA LEU A 90 -13.75 21.23 21.63
C LEU A 90 -14.04 20.66 23.00
N ASP A 91 -13.03 20.14 23.69
CA ASP A 91 -13.13 19.59 25.04
C ASP A 91 -13.55 20.67 26.07
N ASP A 92 -13.00 21.88 25.96
CA ASP A 92 -13.37 23.02 26.79
C ASP A 92 -14.82 23.49 26.51
N ALA A 93 -15.22 23.53 25.24
CA ALA A 93 -16.60 23.84 24.83
C ALA A 93 -17.60 22.79 25.35
N TYR A 94 -17.27 21.51 25.24
CA TYR A 94 -18.05 20.40 25.80
C TYR A 94 -18.20 20.52 27.31
N THR A 95 -17.11 20.81 28.03
CA THR A 95 -17.12 20.99 29.50
C THR A 95 -18.00 22.15 29.91
N ARG A 96 -18.10 23.21 29.09
CA ARG A 96 -18.98 24.35 29.32
C ARG A 96 -20.43 24.12 28.86
N GLN A 97 -20.78 22.93 28.39
CA GLN A 97 -22.09 22.61 27.84
C GLN A 97 -22.49 23.53 26.65
N ALA A 98 -21.51 23.84 25.80
CA ALA A 98 -21.72 24.60 24.59
C ALA A 98 -22.63 23.86 23.60
N THR A 99 -23.09 24.54 22.56
CA THR A 99 -24.00 23.97 21.57
C THR A 99 -23.24 23.24 20.45
N GLU A 100 -23.96 22.40 19.67
CA GLU A 100 -23.41 21.80 18.43
C GLU A 100 -22.91 22.86 17.45
N THR A 101 -23.56 24.02 17.39
CA THR A 101 -23.14 25.16 16.56
C THR A 101 -21.74 25.67 16.95
N ASP A 102 -21.40 25.65 18.25
CA ASP A 102 -20.06 26.07 18.70
C ASP A 102 -19.00 25.04 18.28
N ALA A 103 -19.33 23.74 18.33
CA ALA A 103 -18.47 22.69 17.86
C ALA A 103 -18.24 22.77 16.34
N ALA A 104 -19.29 22.99 15.56
CA ALA A 104 -19.22 23.18 14.12
C ALA A 104 -18.34 24.38 13.74
N THR A 105 -18.44 25.50 14.47
CA THR A 105 -17.60 26.67 14.25
C THR A 105 -16.13 26.37 14.48
N ILE A 106 -15.80 25.67 15.60
CA ILE A 106 -14.43 25.29 15.90
C ILE A 106 -13.84 24.35 14.83
N ARG A 107 -14.67 23.40 14.34
CA ARG A 107 -14.25 22.50 13.26
C ARG A 107 -13.99 23.28 11.97
N ALA A 108 -14.88 24.16 11.56
CA ALA A 108 -14.70 24.97 10.35
C ALA A 108 -13.40 25.82 10.41
N ASP A 109 -13.07 26.36 11.57
CA ASP A 109 -11.80 27.10 11.75
C ASP A 109 -10.57 26.18 11.63
N VAL A 110 -10.66 24.96 12.16
CA VAL A 110 -9.60 23.93 12.04
C VAL A 110 -9.46 23.49 10.59
N ASP A 111 -10.55 23.17 9.91
CA ASP A 111 -10.56 22.72 8.51
C ASP A 111 -9.97 23.78 7.58
N GLN A 112 -10.33 25.05 7.76
CA GLN A 112 -9.77 26.14 6.97
C GLN A 112 -8.24 26.25 7.12
N GLU A 113 -7.71 26.08 8.32
CA GLU A 113 -6.27 26.16 8.57
C GLU A 113 -5.55 24.88 8.13
N LEU A 114 -6.22 23.72 8.19
CA LEU A 114 -5.72 22.46 7.62
C LEU A 114 -5.52 22.57 6.11
N VAL A 115 -6.49 23.13 5.38
CA VAL A 115 -6.37 23.39 3.94
C VAL A 115 -5.13 24.26 3.65
N ARG A 116 -4.89 25.31 4.44
CA ARG A 116 -3.72 26.18 4.27
C ARG A 116 -2.40 25.42 4.50
N LEU A 117 -2.32 24.62 5.57
CA LEU A 117 -1.12 23.87 5.93
C LEU A 117 -0.87 22.70 4.97
N SER A 118 -1.92 22.03 4.51
CA SER A 118 -1.85 20.99 3.49
C SER A 118 -1.33 21.56 2.17
N GLY A 119 -1.74 22.78 1.80
CA GLY A 119 -1.17 23.46 0.65
C GLY A 119 0.34 23.72 0.76
N ALA A 120 0.83 24.03 1.95
CA ALA A 120 2.27 24.19 2.21
C ALA A 120 3.02 22.86 2.13
N LEU A 121 2.41 21.78 2.63
CA LEU A 121 2.94 20.42 2.54
C LEU A 121 3.02 19.95 1.07
N ALA A 122 1.95 20.15 0.30
CA ALA A 122 1.93 19.83 -1.13
C ALA A 122 2.98 20.64 -1.94
N ALA A 123 3.26 21.87 -1.55
CA ALA A 123 4.33 22.66 -2.15
C ALA A 123 5.72 22.08 -1.84
N ALA A 124 5.93 21.64 -0.60
CA ALA A 124 7.18 20.98 -0.20
C ALA A 124 7.36 19.62 -0.91
N ARG A 125 6.30 18.81 -1.03
CA ARG A 125 6.33 17.55 -1.80
C ARG A 125 6.75 17.78 -3.27
N ARG A 126 6.18 18.78 -3.95
CA ARG A 126 6.59 19.11 -5.32
C ARG A 126 8.06 19.53 -5.41
N GLU A 127 8.55 20.31 -4.46
CA GLU A 127 9.95 20.70 -4.43
C GLU A 127 10.88 19.51 -4.18
N TRP A 128 10.47 18.54 -3.38
CA TRP A 128 11.18 17.26 -3.20
C TRP A 128 11.22 16.44 -4.49
N ALA A 129 10.12 16.34 -5.21
CA ALA A 129 10.07 15.65 -6.50
C ALA A 129 11.05 16.28 -7.51
N ASP A 130 11.09 17.61 -7.57
CA ASP A 130 12.03 18.34 -8.42
C ASP A 130 13.50 18.10 -8.00
N LEU A 131 13.76 18.08 -6.68
CA LEU A 131 15.10 17.81 -6.15
C LEU A 131 15.53 16.37 -6.44
N ARG A 132 14.62 15.39 -6.26
CA ARG A 132 14.87 13.97 -6.57
C ARG A 132 15.21 13.79 -8.06
N HIS A 133 14.45 14.42 -8.95
CA HIS A 133 14.73 14.38 -10.39
C HIS A 133 16.09 14.99 -10.73
N ASP A 134 16.44 16.12 -10.14
CA ASP A 134 17.74 16.75 -10.31
C ASP A 134 18.89 15.90 -9.75
N TRP A 135 18.67 15.21 -8.63
CA TRP A 135 19.66 14.33 -8.00
C TRP A 135 19.87 13.05 -8.80
N ALA A 136 18.82 12.40 -9.27
CA ALA A 136 18.92 11.24 -10.15
C ALA A 136 19.77 11.56 -11.40
N ALA A 137 19.55 12.72 -12.01
CA ALA A 137 20.34 13.18 -13.14
C ALA A 137 21.81 13.50 -12.78
N VAL A 138 22.08 13.90 -11.52
CA VAL A 138 23.44 14.20 -11.03
C VAL A 138 24.18 12.90 -10.66
N VAL A 139 23.51 11.94 -10.05
CA VAL A 139 24.11 10.64 -9.65
C VAL A 139 24.33 9.78 -10.90
N ALA A 140 23.35 9.61 -11.76
CA ALA A 140 23.43 8.73 -12.92
C ALA A 140 24.38 9.23 -14.03
N GLY A 141 24.44 10.52 -14.30
CA GLY A 141 25.09 11.01 -15.54
C GLY A 141 26.42 11.77 -15.38
N ARG A 142 26.85 12.18 -14.19
CA ARG A 142 27.94 13.14 -14.05
C ARG A 142 29.04 12.80 -13.05
N MET A 143 28.82 11.89 -12.12
CA MET A 143 29.91 11.40 -11.25
C MET A 143 30.82 10.40 -11.97
N ASN A 144 30.31 9.65 -12.94
CA ASN A 144 31.10 8.74 -13.77
C ASN A 144 32.25 9.40 -14.55
N GLY A 145 32.08 10.66 -14.96
CA GLY A 145 33.16 11.42 -15.61
C GLY A 145 34.27 11.95 -14.68
N TRP A 146 34.13 11.79 -13.37
CA TRP A 146 35.03 12.39 -12.37
C TRP A 146 36.07 11.45 -11.80
N LEU A 147 35.75 10.17 -11.78
CA LEU A 147 36.58 9.10 -11.33
C LEU A 147 36.66 8.07 -12.48
N ALA A 148 37.06 8.53 -13.69
CA ALA A 148 37.33 7.61 -14.77
C ALA A 148 38.37 6.61 -14.28
N PRO A 149 38.07 5.30 -14.24
CA PRO A 149 39.06 4.31 -13.86
C PRO A 149 40.19 4.33 -14.87
N THR A 150 41.40 4.45 -14.38
CA THR A 150 42.56 4.06 -15.16
C THR A 150 42.46 2.56 -15.36
N ALA A 151 42.25 2.14 -16.59
CA ALA A 151 42.00 0.79 -17.02
C ALA A 151 42.57 -0.33 -16.17
N ARG A 152 41.72 -1.24 -15.71
CA ARG A 152 41.95 -2.54 -15.12
C ARG A 152 42.49 -2.57 -13.68
N GLY A 153 41.59 -2.70 -12.75
CA GLY A 153 41.85 -3.06 -11.36
C GLY A 153 41.01 -2.20 -10.39
N ALA A 154 40.59 -2.82 -9.31
CA ALA A 154 39.90 -2.11 -8.23
C ALA A 154 40.80 -1.02 -7.64
N ASP A 155 40.47 0.22 -7.84
CA ASP A 155 41.21 1.33 -7.24
C ASP A 155 40.58 1.70 -5.91
N GLY A 156 41.23 1.30 -4.79
CA GLY A 156 40.84 1.71 -3.45
C GLY A 156 41.66 2.93 -2.98
N PHE A 157 41.02 3.94 -2.49
CA PHE A 157 41.71 5.06 -1.84
C PHE A 157 41.04 5.44 -0.51
N ALA A 158 41.84 5.88 0.46
CA ALA A 158 41.35 6.31 1.76
C ALA A 158 41.43 7.83 1.91
N ALA A 159 40.33 8.45 2.31
CA ALA A 159 40.28 9.88 2.61
C ALA A 159 39.34 10.16 3.78
N GLY A 160 39.84 10.80 4.83
CA GLY A 160 39.00 11.28 5.93
C GLY A 160 38.23 10.20 6.72
N GLY A 161 38.76 8.98 6.80
CA GLY A 161 38.10 7.84 7.46
C GLY A 161 37.11 7.09 6.56
N LEU A 162 37.01 7.42 5.29
CA LEU A 162 36.26 6.72 4.27
C LEU A 162 37.24 5.97 3.35
N PHE A 163 36.94 4.71 3.05
CA PHE A 163 37.66 3.91 2.06
C PHE A 163 36.74 3.69 0.86
N VAL A 164 37.13 4.21 -0.29
CA VAL A 164 36.33 4.19 -1.53
C VAL A 164 36.89 3.15 -2.48
N VAL A 165 36.02 2.30 -2.99
CA VAL A 165 36.31 1.32 -4.04
C VAL A 165 35.45 1.65 -5.26
N ASN A 166 36.10 1.82 -6.41
CA ASN A 166 35.40 1.94 -7.69
C ASN A 166 35.77 0.78 -8.59
N THR A 167 34.80 0.17 -9.27
CA THR A 167 35.08 -0.96 -10.16
C THR A 167 35.02 -0.55 -11.64
N GLY A 168 34.17 0.40 -12.00
CA GLY A 168 34.10 0.94 -13.37
C GLY A 168 32.83 0.51 -14.09
N ASP A 169 32.92 0.44 -15.42
CA ASP A 169 31.80 -0.01 -16.26
C ASP A 169 32.00 -1.48 -16.64
N GLY A 170 31.03 -2.33 -16.40
CA GLY A 170 31.04 -3.77 -16.70
C GLY A 170 30.62 -4.59 -15.49
N ASP A 171 30.16 -5.82 -15.74
CA ASP A 171 29.62 -6.69 -14.69
C ASP A 171 30.68 -7.06 -13.67
N ASP A 172 30.57 -6.52 -12.45
CA ASP A 172 31.55 -6.66 -11.38
C ASP A 172 31.01 -7.49 -10.21
N VAL A 173 31.87 -8.24 -9.57
CA VAL A 173 31.58 -8.96 -8.33
C VAL A 173 32.42 -8.39 -7.20
N VAL A 174 31.75 -7.76 -6.23
CA VAL A 174 32.37 -7.15 -5.06
C VAL A 174 31.97 -7.91 -3.80
N GLU A 175 32.96 -8.35 -3.04
CA GLU A 175 32.72 -8.97 -1.73
C GLU A 175 33.46 -8.19 -0.63
N ILE A 176 32.71 -7.72 0.37
CA ILE A 176 33.28 -7.05 1.55
C ILE A 176 33.38 -8.06 2.67
N ARG A 177 34.61 -8.33 3.14
CA ARG A 177 34.91 -9.35 4.17
C ARG A 177 35.80 -8.76 5.26
N GLY A 178 35.16 -8.23 6.30
CA GLY A 178 35.88 -7.65 7.45
C GLY A 178 36.83 -6.50 7.05
N ASP A 179 38.12 -6.77 6.96
CA ASP A 179 39.17 -5.79 6.64
C ASP A 179 39.58 -5.79 5.14
N ALA A 180 38.81 -6.41 4.27
CA ALA A 180 39.13 -6.53 2.86
C ALA A 180 37.90 -6.36 1.96
N VAL A 181 38.10 -5.73 0.82
CA VAL A 181 37.15 -5.73 -0.32
C VAL A 181 37.81 -6.56 -1.42
N VAL A 182 37.08 -7.50 -1.95
CA VAL A 182 37.48 -8.34 -3.08
C VAL A 182 36.68 -7.93 -4.30
N VAL A 183 37.32 -7.50 -5.35
CA VAL A 183 36.70 -7.09 -6.62
C VAL A 183 37.19 -8.03 -7.71
N ASN A 184 36.29 -8.79 -8.30
CA ASN A 184 36.60 -9.77 -9.36
C ASN A 184 37.75 -10.76 -9.00
N GLY A 185 37.89 -11.04 -7.71
CA GLY A 185 38.97 -11.90 -7.16
C GLY A 185 40.20 -11.13 -6.68
N ASP A 186 40.35 -9.86 -7.00
CA ASP A 186 41.46 -9.03 -6.53
C ASP A 186 41.18 -8.48 -5.13
N VAL A 187 42.13 -8.63 -4.21
CA VAL A 187 41.94 -8.27 -2.79
C VAL A 187 42.52 -6.89 -2.50
N VAL A 188 41.67 -6.01 -2.02
CA VAL A 188 42.03 -4.64 -1.57
C VAL A 188 41.84 -4.57 -0.04
N ARG A 189 42.87 -4.14 0.69
CA ARG A 189 42.81 -4.04 2.15
C ARG A 189 42.16 -2.73 2.62
N VAL A 190 41.18 -2.83 3.48
CA VAL A 190 40.50 -1.70 4.11
C VAL A 190 41.33 -1.23 5.33
N PRO A 191 41.65 0.05 5.45
CA PRO A 191 42.30 0.58 6.64
C PRO A 191 41.44 0.38 7.90
N VAL A 192 42.05 0.04 9.03
CA VAL A 192 41.33 -0.17 10.28
C VAL A 192 40.49 1.05 10.67
N GLY A 193 39.20 0.84 10.90
CA GLY A 193 38.26 1.87 11.30
C GLY A 193 37.75 2.79 10.16
N ALA A 194 38.12 2.48 8.90
CA ALA A 194 37.52 3.18 7.77
C ALA A 194 36.13 2.64 7.45
N ARG A 195 35.20 3.53 7.13
CA ARG A 195 33.89 3.18 6.53
C ARG A 195 34.14 2.85 5.05
N VAL A 196 33.44 1.85 4.55
CA VAL A 196 33.58 1.42 3.16
C VAL A 196 32.49 2.03 2.30
N LEU A 197 32.89 2.60 1.17
CA LEU A 197 32.00 3.02 0.09
C LEU A 197 32.41 2.29 -1.19
N VAL A 198 31.47 1.55 -1.75
CA VAL A 198 31.64 0.87 -3.03
C VAL A 198 30.84 1.59 -4.09
N ARG A 199 31.41 1.73 -5.28
CA ARG A 199 30.74 2.21 -6.48
C ARG A 199 31.04 1.23 -7.58
N THR A 200 30.00 0.59 -8.08
CA THR A 200 30.18 -0.42 -9.14
C THR A 200 30.11 0.20 -10.52
N GLY A 201 29.24 1.15 -10.75
CA GLY A 201 29.32 1.99 -11.96
C GLY A 201 28.28 1.65 -13.01
N GLY A 202 28.63 0.87 -14.00
CA GLY A 202 27.67 0.41 -15.01
C GLY A 202 27.95 -1.04 -15.40
N GLY A 203 26.90 -1.78 -15.72
CA GLY A 203 26.91 -3.24 -15.87
C GLY A 203 26.03 -3.88 -14.79
N ASN A 204 25.78 -5.18 -14.92
CA ASN A 204 24.97 -5.91 -13.93
C ASN A 204 25.87 -6.41 -12.81
N ASP A 205 25.91 -5.65 -11.73
CA ASP A 205 26.88 -5.82 -10.64
C ASP A 205 26.33 -6.71 -9.50
N THR A 206 27.25 -7.28 -8.74
CA THR A 206 26.90 -8.03 -7.53
C THR A 206 27.76 -7.59 -6.38
N VAL A 207 27.16 -6.99 -5.36
CA VAL A 207 27.84 -6.60 -4.12
C VAL A 207 27.33 -7.47 -2.98
N ARG A 208 28.26 -8.11 -2.24
CA ARG A 208 27.97 -8.92 -1.06
C ARG A 208 28.78 -8.45 0.12
N VAL A 209 28.11 -8.16 1.22
CA VAL A 209 28.77 -7.77 2.46
C VAL A 209 28.69 -8.90 3.48
N SER A 210 29.84 -9.28 4.04
CA SER A 210 29.92 -10.21 5.15
C SER A 210 30.64 -9.56 6.32
N GLY A 211 29.91 -9.25 7.36
CA GLY A 211 30.43 -8.56 8.55
C GLY A 211 29.35 -7.69 9.19
N GLY A 212 29.66 -7.01 10.27
CA GLY A 212 28.71 -6.19 11.04
C GLY A 212 29.00 -4.69 10.98
N GLY A 213 29.66 -4.22 9.96
CA GLY A 213 30.03 -2.81 9.83
C GLY A 213 29.24 -2.12 8.73
N ALA A 214 28.69 -0.95 9.03
CA ALA A 214 27.97 -0.12 8.08
C ALA A 214 28.73 0.12 6.78
N VAL A 215 28.08 -0.08 5.64
CA VAL A 215 28.63 0.15 4.30
C VAL A 215 27.79 1.17 3.53
N THR A 216 28.39 1.73 2.49
CA THR A 216 27.66 2.50 1.48
C THR A 216 27.94 1.88 0.13
N VAL A 217 26.88 1.50 -0.60
CA VAL A 217 26.98 0.91 -1.93
C VAL A 217 26.21 1.80 -2.91
N LEU A 218 26.83 2.06 -4.05
CA LEU A 218 26.21 2.68 -5.21
C LEU A 218 26.37 1.70 -6.37
N GLY A 219 25.26 1.10 -6.79
CA GLY A 219 25.19 0.22 -7.95
C GLY A 219 25.47 1.01 -9.23
N GLY A 220 24.50 1.64 -9.79
CA GLY A 220 24.73 2.54 -10.90
C GLY A 220 23.79 2.29 -12.07
N ASP A 221 24.33 1.99 -13.24
CA ASP A 221 23.53 1.64 -14.41
C ASP A 221 23.57 0.11 -14.64
N GLY A 222 22.44 -0.55 -14.68
CA GLY A 222 22.33 -1.99 -14.96
C GLY A 222 21.52 -2.73 -13.89
N ASP A 223 21.25 -4.01 -14.10
CA ASP A 223 20.45 -4.81 -13.17
C ASP A 223 21.36 -5.35 -12.05
N ASP A 224 21.37 -4.65 -10.92
CA ASP A 224 22.30 -4.89 -9.83
C ASP A 224 21.74 -5.82 -8.74
N ARG A 225 22.63 -6.46 -7.99
CA ARG A 225 22.32 -7.22 -6.79
C ARG A 225 23.16 -6.72 -5.62
N LEU A 226 22.52 -5.99 -4.71
CA LEU A 226 23.17 -5.37 -3.58
C LEU A 226 22.78 -6.08 -2.29
N SER A 227 23.77 -6.52 -1.52
CA SER A 227 23.51 -7.00 -0.16
C SER A 227 24.27 -6.15 0.83
N GLY A 228 23.55 -5.66 1.83
CA GLY A 228 24.08 -4.99 3.00
C GLY A 228 24.64 -5.95 4.04
N SER A 229 24.69 -5.54 5.28
CA SER A 229 25.40 -6.20 6.36
C SER A 229 24.51 -6.45 7.61
N ALA A 230 25.08 -6.23 8.79
CA ALA A 230 24.34 -6.18 10.07
C ALA A 230 24.55 -4.84 10.78
N GLY A 231 24.79 -3.79 10.05
CA GLY A 231 24.95 -2.43 10.55
C GLY A 231 24.29 -1.47 9.61
N ASP A 232 23.96 -0.28 10.05
CA ASP A 232 23.19 0.74 9.36
C ASP A 232 23.78 1.10 7.99
N ASP A 233 23.29 0.49 6.94
CA ASP A 233 23.82 0.57 5.59
C ASP A 233 23.16 1.68 4.77
N THR A 234 23.78 2.03 3.65
CA THR A 234 23.19 2.91 2.64
C THR A 234 23.38 2.29 1.28
N LEU A 235 22.29 1.84 0.69
CA LEU A 235 22.27 1.11 -0.58
C LEU A 235 21.51 1.95 -1.62
N LEU A 236 22.21 2.36 -2.66
CA LEU A 236 21.68 3.13 -3.76
C LEU A 236 21.83 2.27 -5.01
N ALA A 237 20.74 1.63 -5.44
CA ALA A 237 20.77 0.69 -6.53
C ALA A 237 21.08 1.40 -7.85
N GLY A 238 20.19 2.22 -8.32
CA GLY A 238 20.53 3.08 -9.46
C GLY A 238 19.53 2.96 -10.59
N ALA A 239 20.00 2.66 -11.80
CA ALA A 239 19.13 2.56 -12.96
C ALA A 239 19.16 1.13 -13.50
N GLY A 240 18.02 0.48 -13.53
CA GLY A 240 17.90 -0.91 -13.97
C GLY A 240 16.78 -1.62 -13.24
N SER A 241 16.79 -2.93 -13.24
CA SER A 241 15.97 -3.76 -12.39
C SER A 241 16.82 -4.38 -11.31
N ASP A 242 16.75 -3.77 -10.15
CA ASP A 242 17.68 -4.05 -9.09
C ASP A 242 17.10 -5.03 -8.05
N THR A 243 17.97 -5.68 -7.32
CA THR A 243 17.62 -6.48 -6.15
C THR A 243 18.45 -6.03 -4.97
N VAL A 244 17.80 -5.55 -3.92
CA VAL A 244 18.44 -5.08 -2.71
C VAL A 244 18.06 -5.97 -1.53
N VAL A 245 19.04 -6.36 -0.73
CA VAL A 245 18.84 -7.02 0.56
C VAL A 245 19.64 -6.22 1.60
N ALA A 246 18.97 -5.41 2.40
CA ALA A 246 19.65 -4.50 3.30
C ALA A 246 20.24 -5.23 4.52
N GLY A 247 19.42 -5.96 5.26
CA GLY A 247 19.95 -6.92 6.23
C GLY A 247 19.51 -6.68 7.66
N TRP A 248 20.42 -6.32 8.54
CA TRP A 248 20.15 -5.91 9.91
C TRP A 248 20.69 -4.51 10.12
N GLY A 249 20.05 -3.73 10.94
CA GLY A 249 20.44 -2.35 11.24
C GLY A 249 19.42 -1.38 10.64
N ASP A 250 19.52 -0.11 10.99
CA ASP A 250 18.60 0.92 10.47
C ASP A 250 19.10 1.38 9.09
N ASP A 251 18.64 0.71 8.04
CA ASP A 251 19.17 0.83 6.69
C ASP A 251 18.52 1.98 5.90
N ARG A 252 19.18 2.39 4.83
CA ARG A 252 18.68 3.38 3.86
C ARG A 252 18.83 2.84 2.47
N VAL A 253 17.70 2.59 1.83
CA VAL A 253 17.64 2.05 0.47
C VAL A 253 17.05 3.07 -0.48
N SER A 254 17.63 3.19 -1.66
CA SER A 254 17.01 3.88 -2.79
C SER A 254 17.18 3.04 -4.03
N LEU A 255 16.07 2.67 -4.65
CA LEU A 255 16.05 1.88 -5.88
C LEU A 255 16.43 2.75 -7.09
N GLY A 256 16.19 4.05 -7.02
CA GLY A 256 16.66 4.96 -8.05
C GLY A 256 15.57 5.44 -8.99
N PRO A 257 15.90 5.82 -10.24
CA PRO A 257 14.91 6.37 -11.16
C PRO A 257 14.02 5.31 -11.82
N GLY A 258 14.37 4.04 -11.76
CA GLY A 258 13.66 2.95 -12.41
C GLY A 258 13.51 3.13 -13.94
N THR A 259 12.83 2.21 -14.57
CA THR A 259 12.42 2.35 -15.98
C THR A 259 10.90 2.49 -16.05
N SER A 260 10.39 3.69 -16.18
CA SER A 260 8.95 3.91 -16.32
C SER A 260 8.36 3.07 -17.47
N GLY A 261 7.44 2.15 -17.12
CA GLY A 261 6.65 1.38 -18.09
C GLY A 261 7.35 0.15 -18.71
N GLY A 262 8.39 -0.39 -18.10
CA GLY A 262 8.98 -1.69 -18.43
C GLY A 262 8.37 -2.84 -17.61
N PRO A 263 8.46 -4.09 -18.08
CA PRO A 263 7.97 -5.26 -17.31
C PRO A 263 8.93 -5.70 -16.19
N ALA A 264 9.89 -4.88 -15.86
CA ALA A 264 10.94 -5.19 -14.89
C ALA A 264 10.52 -4.68 -13.53
N VAL A 265 10.48 -5.56 -12.54
CA VAL A 265 10.17 -5.28 -11.14
C VAL A 265 11.47 -5.12 -10.38
N GLU A 266 11.54 -4.13 -9.52
CA GLU A 266 12.63 -3.96 -8.57
C GLU A 266 12.27 -4.66 -7.24
N HIS A 267 13.24 -5.30 -6.60
CA HIS A 267 12.98 -6.05 -5.37
C HIS A 267 13.83 -5.52 -4.22
N ALA A 268 13.21 -5.23 -3.09
CA ALA A 268 13.89 -4.80 -1.89
C ALA A 268 13.42 -5.59 -0.66
N TYR A 269 14.38 -6.18 0.05
CA TYR A 269 14.19 -6.85 1.33
C TYR A 269 14.98 -6.07 2.38
N LEU A 270 14.31 -5.31 3.25
CA LEU A 270 14.97 -4.41 4.20
C LEU A 270 15.51 -5.18 5.39
N GLY A 271 14.67 -5.95 6.06
CA GLY A 271 15.15 -6.96 7.00
C GLY A 271 14.85 -6.70 8.46
N VAL A 272 15.81 -6.29 9.27
CA VAL A 272 15.62 -6.05 10.71
C VAL A 272 16.24 -4.72 11.10
N GLY A 273 15.43 -3.79 11.57
CA GLY A 273 15.83 -2.44 11.96
C GLY A 273 14.75 -1.46 11.54
N ASP A 274 14.87 -0.22 11.94
CA ASP A 274 13.96 0.84 11.51
C ASP A 274 14.45 1.40 10.16
N ASP A 275 14.00 0.78 9.08
CA ASP A 275 14.54 0.97 7.74
C ASP A 275 13.86 2.12 6.97
N ARG A 276 14.47 2.57 5.90
CA ARG A 276 13.92 3.61 5.02
C ARG A 276 14.16 3.28 3.58
N LEU A 277 13.08 3.18 2.82
CA LEU A 277 13.13 2.95 1.39
C LEU A 277 12.51 4.09 0.60
N TRP A 278 13.17 4.41 -0.50
CA TRP A 278 12.65 5.23 -1.59
C TRP A 278 12.70 4.41 -2.87
N GLY A 279 11.55 4.07 -3.38
CA GLY A 279 11.38 3.35 -4.63
C GLY A 279 11.59 4.22 -5.87
N SER A 280 10.97 3.84 -6.97
CA SER A 280 11.30 4.37 -8.29
C SER A 280 10.10 4.96 -9.06
N LEU A 281 10.10 4.78 -10.37
CA LEU A 281 8.98 5.09 -11.29
C LEU A 281 8.43 3.82 -11.95
N GLY A 282 8.91 2.68 -11.59
CA GLY A 282 8.54 1.37 -12.06
C GLY A 282 7.77 0.60 -10.99
N ALA A 283 7.45 -0.66 -11.24
CA ALA A 283 6.85 -1.54 -10.26
C ALA A 283 7.90 -2.08 -9.28
N GLU A 284 7.60 -2.01 -7.99
CA GLU A 284 8.45 -2.49 -6.91
C GLU A 284 7.79 -3.64 -6.14
N GLU A 285 8.61 -4.55 -5.62
CA GLU A 285 8.24 -5.54 -4.62
C GLU A 285 9.11 -5.33 -3.38
N VAL A 286 8.49 -4.85 -2.29
CA VAL A 286 9.20 -4.43 -1.08
C VAL A 286 8.71 -5.22 0.14
N ASP A 287 9.66 -5.74 0.91
CA ASP A 287 9.44 -6.35 2.22
C ASP A 287 10.25 -5.56 3.26
N GLY A 288 9.57 -4.83 4.15
CA GLY A 288 10.16 -4.06 5.24
C GLY A 288 10.81 -4.98 6.26
N GLY A 289 10.06 -5.96 6.75
CA GLY A 289 10.58 -7.00 7.62
C GLY A 289 10.25 -6.78 9.08
N ALA A 290 11.16 -6.27 9.89
CA ALA A 290 10.94 -6.07 11.31
C ALA A 290 11.62 -4.81 11.83
N GLY A 291 10.88 -3.93 12.43
CA GLY A 291 11.23 -2.59 12.90
C GLY A 291 10.17 -1.61 12.46
N ASP A 292 10.27 -0.38 12.85
CA ASP A 292 9.35 0.67 12.43
C ASP A 292 9.85 1.26 11.10
N ASP A 293 9.33 0.76 9.99
CA ASP A 293 9.84 1.03 8.65
C ASP A 293 9.16 2.25 7.99
N LEU A 294 9.88 2.87 7.07
CA LEU A 294 9.39 4.00 6.28
C LEU A 294 9.60 3.71 4.80
N ILE A 295 8.52 3.38 4.09
CA ILE A 295 8.56 2.92 2.71
C ILE A 295 7.74 3.86 1.82
N PHE A 296 8.38 4.42 0.80
CA PHE A 296 7.75 5.16 -0.29
C PHE A 296 8.04 4.43 -1.59
N ALA A 297 7.08 3.70 -2.12
CA ALA A 297 7.26 2.91 -3.34
C ALA A 297 7.42 3.80 -4.56
N GLY A 298 6.49 4.67 -4.84
CA GLY A 298 6.77 5.76 -5.78
C GLY A 298 5.78 5.92 -6.91
N ALA A 299 6.01 5.30 -8.03
CA ALA A 299 5.05 5.27 -9.11
C ALA A 299 5.21 3.97 -9.91
N GLY A 300 4.15 3.33 -10.23
CA GLY A 300 4.12 1.98 -10.80
C GLY A 300 3.05 1.20 -10.05
N ASP A 301 2.80 -0.01 -10.46
CA ASP A 301 1.90 -0.88 -9.71
C ASP A 301 2.79 -1.65 -8.71
N ASP A 302 2.80 -1.18 -7.44
CA ASP A 302 3.74 -1.60 -6.42
C ASP A 302 3.14 -2.64 -5.46
N THR A 303 3.98 -3.50 -4.90
CA THR A 303 3.59 -4.45 -3.85
C THR A 303 4.49 -4.25 -2.64
N VAL A 304 3.91 -3.84 -1.51
CA VAL A 304 4.65 -3.47 -0.31
C VAL A 304 4.10 -4.17 0.92
N ALA A 305 4.96 -4.83 1.67
CA ALA A 305 4.68 -5.33 3.00
C ALA A 305 5.53 -4.59 4.04
N GLY A 306 4.91 -4.00 5.06
CA GLY A 306 5.59 -3.37 6.21
C GLY A 306 6.26 -4.42 7.09
N GLY A 307 5.46 -5.27 7.70
CA GLY A 307 5.99 -6.44 8.41
C GLY A 307 5.67 -6.44 9.90
N LEU A 308 6.67 -6.32 10.75
CA LEU A 308 6.53 -6.23 12.21
C LEU A 308 7.01 -4.86 12.67
N GLY A 309 6.21 -4.11 13.34
CA GLY A 309 6.53 -2.78 13.86
C GLY A 309 5.48 -1.78 13.44
N ASP A 310 5.59 -0.55 13.87
CA ASP A 310 4.65 0.51 13.52
C ASP A 310 5.15 1.19 12.22
N ASP A 311 4.65 0.74 11.07
CA ASP A 311 5.18 1.06 9.75
C ASP A 311 4.47 2.27 9.09
N LEU A 312 5.16 2.94 8.18
CA LEU A 312 4.57 3.95 7.31
C LEU A 312 4.83 3.59 5.85
N LEU A 313 3.75 3.26 5.14
CA LEU A 313 3.76 2.85 3.76
C LEU A 313 3.06 3.89 2.88
N SER A 314 3.61 4.15 1.71
CA SER A 314 2.99 4.98 0.67
C SER A 314 3.25 4.32 -0.67
N GLY A 315 2.19 3.94 -1.39
CA GLY A 315 2.24 3.41 -2.74
C GLY A 315 2.64 4.51 -3.71
N GLY A 316 1.78 5.44 -3.93
CA GLY A 316 2.09 6.66 -4.67
C GLY A 316 1.25 6.85 -5.91
N ALA A 317 1.64 6.39 -7.06
CA ALA A 317 0.83 6.50 -8.26
C ALA A 317 0.87 5.20 -9.07
N GLY A 318 -0.23 4.57 -9.25
CA GLY A 318 -0.39 3.25 -9.85
C GLY A 318 -1.41 2.44 -9.08
N ASP A 319 -1.74 1.26 -9.55
CA ASP A 319 -2.62 0.35 -8.83
C ASP A 319 -1.75 -0.47 -7.83
N ASP A 320 -1.71 -0.05 -6.55
CA ASP A 320 -0.78 -0.57 -5.56
C ASP A 320 -1.40 -1.65 -4.63
N ASP A 321 -0.58 -2.55 -4.10
CA ASP A 321 -0.93 -3.58 -3.11
C ASP A 321 -0.07 -3.39 -1.86
N LEU A 322 -0.68 -2.82 -0.80
CA LEU A 322 0.02 -2.40 0.41
C LEU A 322 -0.53 -3.13 1.63
N THR A 323 0.34 -3.72 2.42
CA THR A 323 -0.03 -4.42 3.65
C THR A 323 0.86 -3.97 4.81
N GLY A 324 0.25 -3.43 5.90
CA GLY A 324 0.95 -3.08 7.14
C GLY A 324 1.45 -4.31 7.89
N ASN A 325 0.63 -5.33 7.98
CA ASN A 325 0.78 -6.59 8.71
C ASN A 325 0.61 -6.43 10.23
N ARG A 326 1.63 -6.22 11.01
CA ARG A 326 1.55 -6.14 12.47
C ARG A 326 2.18 -4.88 13.01
N GLY A 327 1.43 -4.10 13.75
CA GLY A 327 1.83 -2.86 14.38
C GLY A 327 0.68 -1.87 14.36
N ASP A 328 0.89 -0.70 14.88
CA ASP A 328 -0.03 0.41 14.67
C ASP A 328 0.43 1.15 13.39
N ASP A 329 -0.05 0.73 12.20
CA ASP A 329 0.50 1.09 10.89
C ASP A 329 -0.19 2.32 10.27
N ALA A 330 0.51 2.97 9.32
CA ALA A 330 -0.04 4.05 8.51
C ALA A 330 0.18 3.74 7.02
N VAL A 331 -0.89 3.37 6.32
CA VAL A 331 -0.87 2.90 4.93
C VAL A 331 -1.62 3.89 4.04
N PHE A 332 -0.99 4.33 2.96
CA PHE A 332 -1.51 5.32 2.00
C PHE A 332 -1.37 4.80 0.57
N GLY A 333 -2.49 4.56 -0.13
CA GLY A 333 -2.50 4.20 -1.55
C GLY A 333 -2.04 5.39 -2.41
N GLU A 334 -2.63 6.54 -2.26
CA GLU A 334 -2.46 7.84 -2.95
C GLU A 334 -3.23 7.89 -4.28
N ASP A 335 -2.59 7.89 -5.49
CA ASP A 335 -3.28 7.99 -6.81
C ASP A 335 -3.34 6.59 -7.46
N GLY A 336 -4.49 6.01 -7.61
CA GLY A 336 -4.62 4.71 -8.26
C GLY A 336 -5.87 3.97 -7.86
N ARG A 337 -5.94 2.71 -8.21
CA ARG A 337 -6.92 1.80 -7.62
C ARG A 337 -6.13 0.84 -6.74
N ASP A 338 -6.17 1.12 -5.46
CA ASP A 338 -5.28 0.51 -4.51
C ASP A 338 -5.97 -0.59 -3.68
N TYR A 339 -5.19 -1.57 -3.31
CA TYR A 339 -5.52 -2.50 -2.25
C TYR A 339 -4.65 -2.16 -1.03
N THR A 340 -5.28 -1.78 0.06
CA THR A 340 -4.59 -1.36 1.27
C THR A 340 -5.14 -2.12 2.47
N ASP A 341 -4.25 -2.69 3.26
CA ASP A 341 -4.57 -3.53 4.40
C ASP A 341 -3.72 -3.10 5.61
N GLY A 342 -4.38 -2.69 6.70
CA GLY A 342 -3.72 -2.33 7.95
C GLY A 342 -3.12 -3.54 8.64
N GLY A 343 -3.90 -4.61 8.78
CA GLY A 343 -3.46 -5.84 9.42
C GLY A 343 -3.88 -5.97 10.87
N ALA A 344 -2.94 -6.08 11.76
CA ALA A 344 -3.20 -6.23 13.17
C ALA A 344 -2.57 -5.12 13.99
N GLY A 345 -3.38 -4.28 14.56
CA GLY A 345 -2.98 -3.09 15.33
C GLY A 345 -4.06 -2.04 15.32
N ARG A 346 -3.71 -0.81 15.57
CA ARG A 346 -4.61 0.33 15.38
C ARG A 346 -4.10 1.13 14.20
N ASP A 347 -4.70 0.89 13.08
CA ASP A 347 -4.16 1.31 11.82
C ASP A 347 -4.82 2.58 11.29
N LEU A 348 -4.08 3.33 10.51
CA LEU A 348 -4.58 4.42 9.69
C LEU A 348 -4.39 4.03 8.24
N VAL A 349 -5.48 3.73 7.55
CA VAL A 349 -5.43 3.32 6.15
C VAL A 349 -6.22 4.33 5.31
N ASP A 350 -5.62 4.81 4.23
CA ASP A 350 -6.19 5.82 3.33
C ASP A 350 -5.98 5.33 1.89
N GLY A 351 -7.07 4.99 1.18
CA GLY A 351 -7.02 4.58 -0.22
C GLY A 351 -6.50 5.70 -1.09
N GLY A 352 -7.18 6.84 -1.07
CA GLY A 352 -6.70 8.04 -1.74
C GLY A 352 -7.57 8.49 -2.90
N ALA A 353 -7.14 8.33 -4.13
CA ALA A 353 -7.92 8.70 -5.30
C ALA A 353 -7.98 7.54 -6.29
N GLY A 354 -9.15 7.02 -6.53
CA GLY A 354 -9.43 5.88 -7.38
C GLY A 354 -10.50 4.99 -6.76
N ASP A 355 -10.79 3.87 -7.38
CA ASP A 355 -11.77 2.94 -6.81
C ASP A 355 -11.01 1.92 -5.93
N ASP A 356 -10.90 2.20 -4.62
CA ASP A 356 -9.99 1.52 -3.71
C ASP A 356 -10.63 0.37 -2.91
N THR A 357 -9.79 -0.52 -2.41
CA THR A 357 -10.18 -1.59 -1.49
C THR A 357 -9.36 -1.50 -0.22
N VAL A 358 -10.00 -1.19 0.90
CA VAL A 358 -9.37 -0.83 2.17
C VAL A 358 -9.82 -1.75 3.29
N TYR A 359 -8.88 -2.42 3.94
CA TYR A 359 -9.12 -3.29 5.10
C TYR A 359 -8.43 -2.76 6.36
N GLY A 360 -9.13 -2.80 7.51
CA GLY A 360 -8.54 -2.59 8.85
C GLY A 360 -8.06 -3.89 9.47
N LEU A 361 -8.89 -4.92 9.40
CA LEU A 361 -8.81 -6.27 9.96
C LEU A 361 -8.93 -6.35 11.47
N SER A 362 -7.89 -6.17 12.25
CA SER A 362 -8.00 -6.33 13.69
C SER A 362 -7.36 -5.20 14.48
N GLY A 363 -8.18 -4.47 15.18
CA GLY A 363 -7.79 -3.30 15.98
C GLY A 363 -8.89 -2.27 16.03
N ASP A 364 -8.61 -1.12 16.61
CA ASP A 364 -9.53 0.02 16.53
C ASP A 364 -9.02 0.96 15.43
N ASP A 365 -9.47 0.75 14.18
CA ASP A 365 -8.86 1.27 12.98
C ASP A 365 -9.52 2.57 12.47
N VAL A 366 -8.78 3.31 11.64
CA VAL A 366 -9.28 4.49 10.92
C VAL A 366 -9.05 4.30 9.44
N LEU A 367 -10.14 4.07 8.70
CA LEU A 367 -10.14 3.81 7.27
C LEU A 367 -10.73 5.00 6.52
N ARG A 368 -10.17 5.31 5.37
CA ARG A 368 -10.69 6.28 4.41
C ARG A 368 -10.62 5.71 3.00
N GLY A 369 -11.72 5.84 2.25
CA GLY A 369 -11.73 5.59 0.82
C GLY A 369 -11.06 6.73 0.07
N GLY A 370 -11.71 7.85 -0.01
CA GLY A 370 -11.18 9.07 -0.60
C GLY A 370 -12.02 9.59 -1.76
N ASP A 371 -11.42 9.77 -2.95
CA ASP A 371 -12.14 10.10 -4.17
C ASP A 371 -12.32 8.82 -5.01
N GLY A 372 -13.52 8.30 -5.15
CA GLY A 372 -13.73 7.09 -5.96
C GLY A 372 -14.94 6.28 -5.52
N ALA A 373 -15.09 5.08 -6.04
CA ALA A 373 -16.12 4.15 -5.57
C ALA A 373 -15.42 3.05 -4.76
N ASP A 374 -15.36 3.26 -3.45
CA ASP A 374 -14.46 2.55 -2.57
C ASP A 374 -15.16 1.40 -1.81
N PHE A 375 -14.38 0.42 -1.42
CA PHE A 375 -14.79 -0.66 -0.54
C PHE A 375 -13.97 -0.61 0.74
N LEU A 376 -14.63 -0.42 1.89
CA LEU A 376 -14.00 -0.36 3.20
C LEU A 376 -14.55 -1.45 4.13
N GLU A 377 -13.65 -2.20 4.76
CA GLU A 377 -13.99 -3.23 5.76
C GLU A 377 -13.19 -3.00 7.04
N GLY A 378 -13.87 -2.63 8.15
CA GLY A 378 -13.22 -2.38 9.46
C GLY A 378 -12.66 -3.65 10.07
N GLY A 379 -13.49 -4.70 10.12
CA GLY A 379 -13.06 -5.99 10.66
C GLY A 379 -13.44 -6.20 12.12
N THR A 380 -12.50 -6.30 13.03
CA THR A 380 -12.77 -6.45 14.46
C THR A 380 -12.14 -5.35 15.28
N GLY A 381 -12.93 -4.63 16.03
CA GLY A 381 -12.51 -3.48 16.86
C GLY A 381 -13.58 -2.39 16.86
N ASP A 382 -13.34 -1.30 17.50
CA ASP A 382 -14.22 -0.15 17.45
C ASP A 382 -13.70 0.79 16.31
N ASP A 383 -14.15 0.55 15.07
CA ASP A 383 -13.57 1.10 13.87
C ASP A 383 -14.21 2.43 13.43
N ARG A 384 -13.47 3.17 12.62
CA ARG A 384 -13.94 4.39 12.01
C ARG A 384 -13.70 4.39 10.51
N LEU A 385 -14.80 4.39 9.75
CA LEU A 385 -14.80 4.37 8.29
C LEU A 385 -15.35 5.69 7.74
N ASP A 386 -14.70 6.22 6.71
CA ASP A 386 -15.08 7.43 5.97
C ASP A 386 -14.97 7.10 4.48
N GLY A 387 -16.09 6.90 3.77
CA GLY A 387 -16.09 6.57 2.34
C GLY A 387 -15.47 7.69 1.52
N GLY A 388 -15.97 8.91 1.70
CA GLY A 388 -15.42 10.09 1.04
C GLY A 388 -16.30 10.60 -0.08
N ALA A 389 -15.83 10.58 -1.32
CA ALA A 389 -16.62 11.03 -2.46
C ALA A 389 -16.75 9.91 -3.50
N GLY A 390 -17.93 9.42 -3.71
CA GLY A 390 -18.20 8.35 -4.65
C GLY A 390 -19.40 7.53 -4.26
N ALA A 391 -19.51 6.33 -4.80
CA ALA A 391 -20.56 5.41 -4.42
C ALA A 391 -19.90 4.23 -3.67
N ASP A 392 -19.86 4.35 -2.35
CA ASP A 392 -18.99 3.56 -1.52
C ASP A 392 -19.72 2.37 -0.87
N VAL A 393 -18.96 1.33 -0.54
CA VAL A 393 -19.44 0.19 0.23
C VAL A 393 -18.63 0.11 1.52
N LEU A 394 -19.26 0.38 2.66
CA LEU A 394 -18.63 0.36 3.97
C LEU A 394 -19.19 -0.77 4.83
N SER A 395 -18.30 -1.50 5.49
CA SER A 395 -18.66 -2.50 6.50
C SER A 395 -17.89 -2.25 7.80
N GLY A 396 -18.60 -2.05 8.92
CA GLY A 396 -17.97 -1.89 10.23
C GLY A 396 -17.36 -3.17 10.77
N GLY A 397 -18.03 -4.30 10.51
CA GLY A 397 -17.55 -5.59 11.02
C GLY A 397 -18.05 -5.89 12.43
N ARG A 398 -17.15 -6.08 13.37
CA ARG A 398 -17.48 -6.35 14.77
C ARG A 398 -16.92 -5.28 15.68
N GLY A 399 -17.76 -4.62 16.45
CA GLY A 399 -17.35 -3.58 17.40
C GLY A 399 -18.41 -2.53 17.56
N ALA A 400 -18.05 -1.40 18.11
CA ALA A 400 -18.93 -0.23 18.15
C ALA A 400 -18.41 0.81 17.15
N ASP A 401 -18.83 0.65 15.89
CA ASP A 401 -18.21 1.29 14.76
C ASP A 401 -18.81 2.66 14.44
N THR A 402 -18.03 3.47 13.72
CA THR A 402 -18.50 4.76 13.20
C THR A 402 -18.31 4.79 11.70
N LEU A 403 -19.40 4.80 10.94
CA LEU A 403 -19.42 4.84 9.48
C LEU A 403 -19.95 6.18 8.99
N ASP A 404 -19.29 6.75 8.01
CA ASP A 404 -19.69 7.96 7.28
C ASP A 404 -19.56 7.68 5.79
N GLY A 405 -20.69 7.57 5.04
CA GLY A 405 -20.66 7.30 3.60
C GLY A 405 -19.99 8.43 2.84
N GLY A 406 -20.45 9.67 3.05
CA GLY A 406 -19.84 10.86 2.46
C GLY A 406 -20.71 11.48 1.35
N ASP A 407 -20.10 11.77 0.20
CA ASP A 407 -20.81 12.30 -0.98
C ASP A 407 -21.07 11.14 -1.96
N GLY A 408 -22.30 10.71 -2.17
CA GLY A 408 -22.64 9.68 -3.17
C GLY A 408 -23.77 8.76 -2.75
N ASP A 409 -24.08 7.76 -3.58
CA ASP A 409 -25.14 6.79 -3.28
C ASP A 409 -24.51 5.57 -2.59
N ASP A 410 -24.42 5.59 -1.26
CA ASP A 410 -23.61 4.66 -0.49
C ASP A 410 -24.36 3.42 0.01
N VAL A 411 -23.62 2.35 0.22
CA VAL A 411 -24.11 1.11 0.83
C VAL A 411 -23.34 0.80 2.11
N LEU A 412 -24.01 0.88 3.25
CA LEU A 412 -23.40 0.74 4.56
C LEU A 412 -23.91 -0.54 5.25
N TYR A 413 -22.99 -1.29 5.82
CA TYR A 413 -23.23 -2.44 6.69
C TYR A 413 -22.68 -2.09 8.07
N SER A 414 -23.56 -1.86 9.05
CA SER A 414 -23.08 -1.50 10.38
C SER A 414 -22.28 -2.62 11.07
N GLY A 415 -22.65 -3.87 10.77
CA GLY A 415 -21.95 -4.99 11.40
C GLY A 415 -22.55 -5.39 12.75
N ALA A 416 -21.73 -5.94 13.63
CA ALA A 416 -22.16 -6.43 14.94
C ALA A 416 -21.72 -5.48 16.04
N GLY A 417 -22.66 -4.77 16.66
CA GLY A 417 -22.36 -3.83 17.72
C GLY A 417 -23.44 -2.78 17.90
N ALA A 418 -23.07 -1.69 18.52
CA ALA A 418 -23.93 -0.52 18.64
C ALA A 418 -23.28 0.65 17.91
N ASP A 419 -23.63 0.79 16.66
CA ASP A 419 -22.86 1.55 15.69
C ASP A 419 -23.43 2.97 15.50
N ALA A 420 -22.56 3.88 15.06
CA ALA A 420 -22.94 5.22 14.68
C ALA A 420 -22.75 5.39 13.17
N VAL A 421 -23.88 5.49 12.43
CA VAL A 421 -23.86 5.51 10.98
C VAL A 421 -24.45 6.80 10.45
N THR A 422 -23.73 7.41 9.51
CA THR A 422 -24.17 8.55 8.71
C THR A 422 -24.08 8.17 7.24
N GLY A 423 -25.18 8.34 6.45
CA GLY A 423 -25.13 8.14 5.01
C GLY A 423 -24.33 9.25 4.35
N GLY A 424 -24.78 10.47 4.42
CA GLY A 424 -24.12 11.63 3.84
C GLY A 424 -25.02 12.37 2.86
N ASP A 425 -24.47 12.82 1.73
CA ASP A 425 -25.20 13.43 0.62
C ASP A 425 -25.44 12.37 -0.47
N GLY A 426 -26.66 11.87 -0.65
CA GLY A 426 -27.00 10.88 -1.69
C GLY A 426 -28.27 10.09 -1.39
N ASP A 427 -28.49 9.00 -2.14
CA ASP A 427 -29.57 8.03 -1.90
C ASP A 427 -29.00 6.78 -1.18
N ASP A 428 -28.69 6.92 0.12
CA ASP A 428 -27.91 5.95 0.89
C ASP A 428 -28.74 4.78 1.41
N ARG A 429 -28.09 3.61 1.48
CA ARG A 429 -28.68 2.37 1.97
C ARG A 429 -27.90 1.80 3.14
N LEU A 430 -28.55 1.65 4.28
CA LEU A 430 -27.98 1.00 5.44
C LEU A 430 -28.61 -0.38 5.68
N PHE A 431 -27.77 -1.38 5.85
CA PHE A 431 -28.10 -2.66 6.45
C PHE A 431 -27.60 -2.66 7.89
N GLY A 432 -28.50 -2.42 8.84
CA GLY A 432 -28.12 -2.14 10.22
C GLY A 432 -29.00 -2.82 11.25
N GLN A 433 -28.64 -2.66 12.51
CA GLN A 433 -29.32 -3.25 13.66
C GLN A 433 -30.20 -2.24 14.40
N ALA A 434 -30.99 -2.73 15.35
CA ALA A 434 -31.95 -1.90 16.09
C ALA A 434 -31.30 -0.97 17.11
N GLU A 435 -30.08 -1.29 17.54
CA GLU A 435 -29.26 -0.57 18.51
C GLU A 435 -28.43 0.56 17.91
N ASP A 436 -28.35 0.64 16.58
CA ASP A 436 -27.53 1.61 15.88
C ASP A 436 -28.10 3.02 15.97
N SER A 437 -27.19 3.98 15.98
CA SER A 437 -27.51 5.42 15.88
C SER A 437 -27.35 5.88 14.45
N VAL A 438 -28.45 6.19 13.76
CA VAL A 438 -28.48 6.42 12.33
C VAL A 438 -28.86 7.86 11.98
N GLY A 439 -28.13 8.48 11.04
CA GLY A 439 -28.44 9.78 10.46
C GLY A 439 -28.15 9.82 8.96
N GLY A 440 -28.85 10.69 8.20
CA GLY A 440 -28.58 10.91 6.78
C GLY A 440 -28.76 9.70 5.85
N VAL A 441 -29.57 8.70 6.21
CA VAL A 441 -29.79 7.48 5.41
C VAL A 441 -31.22 7.48 4.88
N GLU A 442 -31.40 7.33 3.58
CA GLU A 442 -32.73 7.34 2.92
C GLU A 442 -33.39 5.97 3.01
N ARG A 443 -32.61 4.90 3.08
CA ARG A 443 -33.14 3.54 3.12
C ARG A 443 -32.46 2.67 4.18
N LEU A 444 -33.12 2.51 5.31
CA LEU A 444 -32.71 1.57 6.35
C LEU A 444 -33.34 0.18 6.11
N VAL A 445 -32.53 -0.84 6.08
CA VAL A 445 -32.93 -2.25 6.05
C VAL A 445 -32.48 -2.91 7.36
N ALA A 446 -33.43 -3.17 8.27
CA ALA A 446 -33.09 -3.84 9.52
C ALA A 446 -32.61 -5.27 9.25
N THR A 447 -31.35 -5.52 9.50
CA THR A 447 -30.67 -6.79 9.23
C THR A 447 -30.02 -7.31 10.51
N PRO A 448 -30.71 -8.16 11.28
CA PRO A 448 -30.10 -8.72 12.49
C PRO A 448 -28.96 -9.67 12.10
N ILE A 449 -27.82 -9.49 12.74
CA ILE A 449 -26.65 -10.35 12.52
C ILE A 449 -26.98 -11.80 12.96
N ARG A 450 -26.49 -12.74 12.20
CA ARG A 450 -26.67 -14.17 12.39
C ARG A 450 -25.33 -14.87 12.56
N ASP A 451 -24.72 -14.73 13.75
CA ASP A 451 -23.44 -15.38 14.10
C ASP A 451 -23.46 -16.91 13.98
N ASP A 452 -24.65 -17.49 13.95
CA ASP A 452 -24.84 -18.93 13.74
C ASP A 452 -24.65 -19.35 12.28
N LEU A 453 -24.66 -18.41 11.33
CA LEU A 453 -24.46 -18.70 9.91
C LEU A 453 -22.97 -18.73 9.54
N GLY A 454 -22.62 -19.62 8.63
CA GLY A 454 -21.25 -19.78 8.17
C GLY A 454 -20.27 -20.30 9.23
N THR A 455 -20.74 -20.76 10.40
CA THR A 455 -19.87 -21.35 11.44
C THR A 455 -19.22 -22.67 11.03
N LEU A 456 -19.71 -23.26 9.97
CA LEU A 456 -19.14 -24.46 9.35
C LEU A 456 -18.18 -24.11 8.19
N ILE A 457 -17.99 -22.82 7.87
CA ILE A 457 -16.98 -22.36 6.94
C ILE A 457 -15.72 -22.09 7.75
N VAL A 458 -14.65 -22.79 7.42
CA VAL A 458 -13.42 -22.81 8.22
C VAL A 458 -12.27 -22.30 7.36
N PRO A 459 -11.78 -21.09 7.61
CA PRO A 459 -10.51 -20.66 7.03
C PRO A 459 -9.38 -21.57 7.52
N ASP A 460 -8.47 -21.95 6.65
CA ASP A 460 -7.32 -22.81 6.94
C ASP A 460 -6.09 -22.25 6.21
N GLY A 461 -5.41 -21.32 6.84
CA GLY A 461 -4.24 -20.63 6.34
C GLY A 461 -3.36 -20.12 7.48
N ASP A 462 -2.55 -19.14 7.20
CA ASP A 462 -1.90 -18.35 8.26
C ASP A 462 -2.91 -17.40 8.94
N ARG A 463 -2.46 -16.74 9.98
CA ARG A 463 -3.35 -15.90 10.79
C ARG A 463 -3.95 -14.74 9.97
N GLU A 464 -3.17 -14.12 9.14
CA GLU A 464 -3.57 -12.99 8.32
C GLU A 464 -4.64 -13.40 7.30
N PHE A 465 -4.42 -14.49 6.58
CA PHE A 465 -5.44 -15.06 5.69
C PHE A 465 -6.73 -15.39 6.42
N GLU A 466 -6.63 -16.00 7.63
CA GLU A 466 -7.82 -16.33 8.43
C GLU A 466 -8.59 -15.07 8.84
N GLU A 467 -7.91 -14.01 9.22
CA GLU A 467 -8.51 -12.72 9.61
C GLU A 467 -9.21 -12.05 8.42
N ARG A 468 -8.60 -12.01 7.24
CA ARG A 468 -9.22 -11.49 6.00
C ARG A 468 -10.47 -12.27 5.59
N VAL A 469 -10.39 -13.59 5.56
CA VAL A 469 -11.57 -14.43 5.26
C VAL A 469 -12.66 -14.23 6.31
N GLN A 470 -12.29 -14.00 7.56
CA GLN A 470 -13.25 -13.76 8.62
C GLN A 470 -13.96 -12.40 8.43
N ALA A 471 -13.27 -11.35 8.02
CA ALA A 471 -13.85 -10.05 7.70
C ALA A 471 -14.89 -10.20 6.58
N ASP A 472 -14.54 -10.82 5.46
CA ASP A 472 -15.47 -11.11 4.37
C ASP A 472 -16.70 -11.91 4.82
N LEU A 473 -16.52 -12.89 5.70
CA LEU A 473 -17.63 -13.69 6.26
C LEU A 473 -18.51 -12.85 7.20
N ASP A 474 -17.96 -11.93 7.95
CA ASP A 474 -18.71 -11.05 8.83
C ASP A 474 -19.54 -10.03 8.02
N LEU A 475 -19.00 -9.49 6.95
CA LEU A 475 -19.79 -8.71 5.97
C LEU A 475 -20.94 -9.56 5.37
N LEU A 476 -20.67 -10.80 4.95
CA LEU A 476 -21.74 -11.69 4.46
C LEU A 476 -22.80 -12.02 5.52
N ARG A 477 -22.45 -12.01 6.81
CA ARG A 477 -23.43 -12.13 7.91
C ARG A 477 -24.25 -10.86 8.11
N ALA A 478 -23.71 -9.70 7.79
CA ALA A 478 -24.43 -8.43 7.79
C ALA A 478 -25.32 -8.25 6.54
N SER A 479 -25.00 -8.92 5.44
CA SER A 479 -25.69 -8.87 4.16
C SER A 479 -26.91 -9.82 4.11
N PRO A 480 -28.13 -9.35 3.76
CA PRO A 480 -29.27 -10.24 3.50
C PRO A 480 -29.02 -11.32 2.45
N THR A 481 -28.29 -10.99 1.39
CA THR A 481 -27.91 -11.93 0.34
C THR A 481 -26.87 -12.93 0.85
N GLY A 482 -25.86 -12.45 1.56
CA GLY A 482 -24.83 -13.27 2.21
C GLY A 482 -25.42 -14.25 3.22
N GLN A 483 -26.32 -13.80 4.10
CA GLN A 483 -27.01 -14.67 5.06
C GLN A 483 -27.76 -15.84 4.38
N GLN A 484 -28.38 -15.60 3.23
CA GLN A 484 -29.07 -16.65 2.50
C GLN A 484 -28.09 -17.69 1.94
N MET A 485 -26.94 -17.25 1.40
CA MET A 485 -25.89 -18.14 0.93
C MET A 485 -25.30 -18.96 2.08
N LEU A 486 -24.88 -18.30 3.16
CA LEU A 486 -24.29 -18.97 4.33
C LEU A 486 -25.25 -19.97 4.99
N ALA A 487 -26.55 -19.72 4.97
CA ALA A 487 -27.58 -20.62 5.48
C ALA A 487 -27.79 -21.86 4.58
N ALA A 488 -27.38 -21.80 3.34
CA ALA A 488 -27.59 -22.88 2.35
C ALA A 488 -26.38 -23.81 2.20
N LEU A 489 -25.27 -23.50 2.86
CA LEU A 489 -24.00 -24.24 2.77
C LEU A 489 -23.79 -25.16 3.98
N ASP A 490 -23.16 -26.32 3.72
CA ASP A 490 -22.64 -27.24 4.72
C ASP A 490 -21.19 -26.84 5.13
N VAL A 491 -20.42 -27.80 5.63
CA VAL A 491 -19.00 -27.58 5.99
C VAL A 491 -18.15 -27.26 4.75
N VAL A 492 -17.49 -26.12 4.76
CA VAL A 492 -16.58 -25.69 3.69
C VAL A 492 -15.25 -25.27 4.31
N VAL A 493 -14.14 -25.72 3.75
CA VAL A 493 -12.80 -25.29 4.12
C VAL A 493 -12.28 -24.31 3.08
N ILE A 494 -11.85 -23.13 3.51
CA ILE A 494 -11.26 -22.12 2.64
C ILE A 494 -9.75 -22.10 2.88
N THR A 495 -8.97 -22.28 1.82
CA THR A 495 -7.51 -22.29 1.85
C THR A 495 -6.94 -21.22 0.92
N PRO A 496 -5.76 -20.64 1.25
CA PRO A 496 -5.14 -19.63 0.40
C PRO A 496 -4.69 -20.18 -0.96
N THR A 497 -4.65 -19.29 -1.95
CA THR A 497 -4.09 -19.57 -3.27
C THR A 497 -3.50 -18.29 -3.86
N GLU A 498 -2.42 -18.41 -4.61
CA GLU A 498 -1.84 -17.32 -5.42
C GLU A 498 -2.51 -17.21 -6.80
N GLU A 499 -3.43 -18.12 -7.15
CA GLU A 499 -4.11 -18.08 -8.44
C GLU A 499 -5.19 -17.00 -8.44
N PRO A 500 -5.30 -16.21 -9.53
CA PRO A 500 -6.23 -15.07 -9.61
C PRO A 500 -7.71 -15.48 -9.51
N ASN A 501 -8.06 -16.69 -9.91
CA ASN A 501 -9.40 -17.21 -9.76
C ASN A 501 -9.40 -18.31 -8.72
N GLY A 502 -10.30 -18.23 -7.77
CA GLY A 502 -10.51 -19.29 -6.82
C GLY A 502 -10.86 -20.63 -7.49
N PHE A 503 -10.95 -21.63 -6.71
CA PHE A 503 -11.46 -22.94 -7.13
C PHE A 503 -12.34 -23.49 -6.02
N ALA A 504 -13.54 -23.90 -6.36
CA ALA A 504 -14.46 -24.47 -5.40
C ALA A 504 -14.94 -25.89 -5.77
N ASN A 505 -15.22 -26.68 -4.75
CA ASN A 505 -15.96 -27.93 -4.83
C ASN A 505 -16.98 -28.00 -3.67
N SER A 506 -17.66 -29.12 -3.45
CA SER A 506 -18.67 -29.22 -2.41
C SER A 506 -18.17 -29.08 -0.97
N GLU A 507 -16.86 -29.11 -0.73
CA GLU A 507 -16.28 -29.18 0.63
C GLU A 507 -15.13 -28.19 0.83
N SER A 508 -14.58 -27.59 -0.24
CA SER A 508 -13.43 -26.71 -0.14
C SER A 508 -13.40 -25.63 -1.21
N ILE A 509 -12.89 -24.47 -0.82
CA ILE A 509 -12.60 -23.31 -1.67
C ILE A 509 -11.12 -22.98 -1.57
N ARG A 510 -10.50 -22.65 -2.70
CA ARG A 510 -9.20 -21.98 -2.75
C ARG A 510 -9.46 -20.52 -3.07
N TYR A 511 -9.04 -19.63 -2.22
CA TYR A 511 -9.37 -18.21 -2.27
C TYR A 511 -8.13 -17.35 -2.14
N ASN A 512 -8.09 -16.27 -2.91
CA ASN A 512 -7.07 -15.23 -2.82
C ASN A 512 -7.75 -13.89 -2.43
N PRO A 513 -7.71 -13.49 -1.17
CA PRO A 513 -8.34 -12.24 -0.73
C PRO A 513 -7.61 -10.98 -1.21
N GLY A 514 -6.33 -11.07 -1.55
CA GLY A 514 -5.56 -9.97 -2.12
C GLY A 514 -5.70 -9.82 -3.65
N TRP A 515 -6.53 -10.64 -4.31
CA TRP A 515 -6.68 -10.51 -5.77
C TRP A 515 -7.68 -9.41 -6.14
N GLN A 516 -7.18 -8.34 -6.70
CA GLN A 516 -7.97 -7.18 -7.12
C GLN A 516 -8.68 -7.38 -8.47
N GLY A 517 -8.37 -8.42 -9.21
CA GLY A 517 -8.95 -8.65 -10.52
C GLY A 517 -8.42 -7.72 -11.62
N LEU A 518 -9.24 -7.56 -12.67
CA LEU A 518 -8.99 -6.60 -13.74
C LEU A 518 -9.60 -5.23 -13.33
N PRO A 519 -9.15 -4.10 -13.93
CA PRO A 519 -9.74 -2.78 -13.70
C PRO A 519 -11.28 -2.80 -13.71
N GLY A 520 -11.91 -2.28 -12.66
CA GLY A 520 -13.37 -2.33 -12.47
C GLY A 520 -13.89 -3.67 -11.93
N SER A 521 -13.04 -4.53 -11.38
CA SER A 521 -13.46 -5.76 -10.70
C SER A 521 -14.10 -5.43 -9.34
N ALA A 522 -14.92 -6.36 -8.86
CA ALA A 522 -15.59 -6.23 -7.58
C ALA A 522 -14.63 -6.52 -6.42
N PRO A 523 -14.97 -6.05 -5.20
CA PRO A 523 -14.21 -6.36 -3.98
C PRO A 523 -13.99 -7.86 -3.77
N PRO A 524 -12.97 -8.27 -3.02
CA PRO A 524 -12.63 -9.68 -2.77
C PRO A 524 -13.78 -10.52 -2.23
N VAL A 525 -14.62 -9.99 -1.36
CA VAL A 525 -15.83 -10.66 -0.84
C VAL A 525 -16.79 -11.12 -1.95
N VAL A 526 -16.87 -10.39 -3.05
CA VAL A 526 -17.70 -10.79 -4.21
C VAL A 526 -17.10 -12.00 -4.91
N THR A 527 -15.77 -12.10 -4.97
CA THR A 527 -15.06 -13.28 -5.46
C THR A 527 -15.27 -14.47 -4.53
N LEU A 528 -15.17 -14.27 -3.22
CA LEU A 528 -15.51 -15.31 -2.25
C LEU A 528 -16.95 -15.80 -2.43
N PHE A 529 -17.90 -14.88 -2.59
CA PHE A 529 -19.30 -15.23 -2.80
C PHE A 529 -19.51 -15.99 -4.11
N HIS A 530 -18.78 -15.69 -5.17
CA HIS A 530 -18.77 -16.44 -6.43
C HIS A 530 -18.34 -17.90 -6.20
N GLU A 531 -17.26 -18.11 -5.46
CA GLU A 531 -16.79 -19.46 -5.12
C GLU A 531 -17.76 -20.21 -4.18
N LEU A 532 -18.41 -19.51 -3.26
CA LEU A 532 -19.50 -20.06 -2.45
C LEU A 532 -20.69 -20.49 -3.32
N ALA A 533 -21.00 -19.75 -4.40
CA ALA A 533 -22.02 -20.14 -5.36
C ALA A 533 -21.67 -21.44 -6.09
N HIS A 534 -20.42 -21.64 -6.47
CA HIS A 534 -19.96 -22.94 -7.00
C HIS A 534 -20.08 -24.05 -5.97
N THR A 535 -19.72 -23.80 -4.72
CA THR A 535 -19.85 -24.76 -3.63
C THR A 535 -21.32 -25.16 -3.43
N TYR A 536 -22.23 -24.18 -3.47
CA TYR A 536 -23.68 -24.43 -3.43
C TYR A 536 -24.14 -25.35 -4.57
N ASP A 537 -23.73 -25.07 -5.80
CA ASP A 537 -24.08 -25.87 -6.98
C ASP A 537 -23.57 -27.31 -6.87
N HIS A 538 -22.35 -27.51 -6.42
CA HIS A 538 -21.77 -28.84 -6.20
C HIS A 538 -22.53 -29.61 -5.13
N ALA A 539 -22.85 -28.96 -4.01
CA ALA A 539 -23.57 -29.60 -2.89
C ALA A 539 -25.00 -30.01 -3.28
N HIS A 540 -25.67 -29.22 -4.10
CA HIS A 540 -27.08 -29.45 -4.50
C HIS A 540 -27.22 -30.20 -5.83
N GLY A 541 -26.11 -30.51 -6.50
CA GLY A 541 -26.11 -31.26 -7.78
C GLY A 541 -26.69 -30.44 -8.95
N THR A 542 -26.62 -29.10 -8.87
CA THR A 542 -27.11 -28.16 -9.89
C THR A 542 -26.04 -27.79 -10.92
N THR A 543 -24.78 -28.21 -10.72
CA THR A 543 -23.65 -27.88 -11.59
C THR A 543 -23.88 -28.30 -13.04
N ASN A 544 -23.85 -27.36 -13.97
CA ASN A 544 -24.01 -27.59 -15.40
C ASN A 544 -22.69 -27.47 -16.15
N HIS A 545 -22.01 -28.59 -16.40
CA HIS A 545 -20.70 -28.66 -17.09
C HIS A 545 -20.76 -28.47 -18.61
N ARG A 546 -21.93 -28.25 -19.21
CA ARG A 546 -22.02 -28.07 -20.66
C ARG A 546 -21.43 -26.73 -21.07
N PRO A 547 -20.72 -26.66 -22.23
CA PRO A 547 -20.31 -25.39 -22.80
C PRO A 547 -21.54 -24.52 -23.13
N TYR A 548 -21.45 -23.21 -22.85
CA TYR A 548 -22.49 -22.27 -23.25
C TYR A 548 -22.52 -22.09 -24.76
N ASN A 549 -23.66 -22.32 -25.40
CA ASN A 549 -23.89 -22.16 -26.83
C ASN A 549 -25.06 -21.20 -27.16
N GLY A 550 -25.47 -20.34 -26.23
CA GLY A 550 -26.67 -19.54 -26.35
C GLY A 550 -26.63 -18.38 -27.33
N ALA A 551 -27.77 -17.70 -27.47
CA ALA A 551 -27.96 -16.58 -28.36
C ALA A 551 -27.08 -15.36 -27.99
N GLY A 552 -26.11 -15.05 -28.80
CA GLY A 552 -25.14 -13.97 -28.56
C GLY A 552 -23.69 -14.39 -28.81
N GLY A 553 -23.48 -15.66 -29.08
CA GLY A 553 -22.14 -16.22 -29.30
C GLY A 553 -21.63 -16.96 -28.05
N GLN A 554 -20.51 -17.62 -28.20
CA GLN A 554 -19.86 -18.28 -27.07
C GLN A 554 -19.20 -17.23 -26.20
N ASP A 555 -19.49 -17.22 -24.89
CA ASP A 555 -18.61 -16.57 -23.94
C ASP A 555 -17.29 -17.33 -23.96
N VAL A 556 -16.18 -16.60 -24.12
CA VAL A 556 -14.86 -17.19 -24.30
C VAL A 556 -13.92 -16.58 -23.27
N ALA A 557 -13.47 -17.38 -22.34
CA ALA A 557 -12.39 -17.03 -21.44
C ALA A 557 -11.10 -17.73 -21.88
N ASN A 558 -10.01 -16.99 -22.03
CA ASN A 558 -8.70 -17.51 -22.46
C ASN A 558 -8.77 -18.33 -23.78
N GLY A 559 -9.65 -17.92 -24.72
CA GLY A 559 -9.83 -18.59 -26.01
C GLY A 559 -10.61 -19.91 -25.94
N LYS A 560 -11.23 -20.24 -24.81
CA LYS A 560 -12.07 -21.44 -24.64
C LYS A 560 -13.51 -21.06 -24.29
N PRO A 561 -14.52 -21.82 -24.73
CA PRO A 561 -15.91 -21.61 -24.32
C PRO A 561 -16.06 -21.71 -22.80
N VAL A 562 -16.79 -20.76 -22.21
CA VAL A 562 -17.10 -20.77 -20.78
C VAL A 562 -18.16 -21.83 -20.48
N PRO A 563 -17.99 -22.69 -19.47
CA PRO A 563 -19.01 -23.63 -19.04
C PRO A 563 -20.25 -22.92 -18.46
N ASN A 564 -21.42 -23.56 -18.53
CA ASN A 564 -22.65 -23.03 -17.94
C ASN A 564 -22.57 -22.84 -16.41
N TYR A 565 -21.81 -23.66 -15.69
CA TYR A 565 -21.68 -23.51 -14.23
C TYR A 565 -21.04 -22.20 -13.83
N GLU A 566 -20.09 -21.68 -14.59
CA GLU A 566 -19.52 -20.34 -14.38
C GLU A 566 -20.58 -19.25 -14.55
N ARG A 567 -21.42 -19.38 -15.57
CA ARG A 567 -22.53 -18.45 -15.79
C ARG A 567 -23.58 -18.53 -14.69
N GLN A 568 -23.84 -19.74 -14.15
CA GLN A 568 -24.72 -19.93 -13.00
C GLN A 568 -24.21 -19.20 -11.77
N ALA A 569 -22.94 -19.36 -11.42
CA ALA A 569 -22.34 -18.70 -10.27
C ALA A 569 -22.40 -17.17 -10.37
N VAL A 570 -22.26 -16.61 -11.59
CA VAL A 570 -22.45 -15.17 -11.84
C VAL A 570 -23.93 -14.75 -11.84
N GLY A 571 -24.88 -15.65 -12.09
CA GLY A 571 -26.30 -15.34 -12.23
C GLY A 571 -26.70 -14.93 -13.65
N LEU A 572 -25.98 -15.39 -14.64
CA LEU A 572 -26.30 -15.18 -16.05
C LEU A 572 -27.24 -16.28 -16.57
N PRO A 573 -28.09 -15.98 -17.58
CA PRO A 573 -28.89 -17.00 -18.24
C PRO A 573 -28.04 -18.13 -18.81
N ILE A 574 -28.41 -19.37 -18.58
CA ILE A 574 -27.73 -20.57 -19.06
C ILE A 574 -28.49 -21.26 -20.18
N ASP A 575 -27.76 -22.06 -20.93
CA ASP A 575 -28.33 -22.94 -21.96
C ASP A 575 -28.63 -24.32 -21.34
N HIS A 576 -29.89 -24.60 -21.10
CA HIS A 576 -30.34 -25.84 -20.47
C HIS A 576 -30.30 -27.07 -21.40
N ASP A 577 -30.49 -26.90 -22.70
CA ASP A 577 -30.68 -28.01 -23.65
C ASP A 577 -29.63 -28.09 -24.77
N GLY A 578 -28.76 -27.09 -24.92
CA GLY A 578 -27.76 -27.05 -25.96
C GLY A 578 -28.29 -26.60 -27.35
N ASP A 579 -29.53 -26.10 -27.41
CA ASP A 579 -30.14 -25.59 -28.65
C ASP A 579 -30.04 -24.05 -28.70
N PRO A 580 -29.23 -23.47 -29.60
CA PRO A 580 -29.11 -22.01 -29.70
C PRO A 580 -30.39 -21.30 -30.14
N GLY A 581 -31.44 -22.03 -30.49
CA GLY A 581 -32.76 -21.49 -30.80
C GLY A 581 -33.69 -21.36 -29.61
N THR A 582 -33.35 -21.94 -28.46
CA THR A 582 -34.13 -21.85 -27.23
C THR A 582 -33.69 -20.64 -26.40
N PRO A 583 -34.61 -19.82 -25.86
CA PRO A 583 -34.26 -18.72 -24.98
C PRO A 583 -33.52 -19.23 -23.74
N ASN A 584 -32.40 -18.57 -23.40
CA ASN A 584 -31.68 -18.85 -22.17
C ASN A 584 -32.41 -18.23 -20.99
N GLU A 585 -32.46 -18.91 -19.89
CA GLU A 585 -33.13 -18.47 -18.66
C GLU A 585 -32.17 -18.60 -17.47
N ILE A 586 -32.36 -17.76 -16.44
CA ILE A 586 -31.68 -17.95 -15.15
C ILE A 586 -32.18 -19.28 -14.58
N ASP A 587 -31.25 -20.11 -14.13
CA ASP A 587 -31.59 -21.43 -13.58
C ASP A 587 -32.50 -21.29 -12.36
N PRO A 588 -33.75 -21.81 -12.40
CA PRO A 588 -34.64 -21.76 -11.25
C PRO A 588 -34.13 -22.55 -10.05
N ALA A 589 -33.23 -23.51 -10.26
CA ALA A 589 -32.58 -24.27 -9.18
C ALA A 589 -31.42 -23.47 -8.55
N HIS A 590 -30.97 -22.43 -9.21
CA HIS A 590 -29.94 -21.50 -8.72
C HIS A 590 -30.48 -20.04 -8.87
N PRO A 591 -31.35 -19.60 -7.95
CA PRO A 591 -31.93 -18.26 -8.02
C PRO A 591 -30.88 -17.17 -7.82
N LEU A 592 -31.13 -15.99 -8.40
CA LEU A 592 -30.20 -14.84 -8.44
C LEU A 592 -29.56 -14.50 -7.09
N ARG A 593 -30.29 -14.65 -5.99
CA ARG A 593 -29.81 -14.43 -4.61
C ARG A 593 -28.64 -15.33 -4.16
N TYR A 594 -28.34 -16.39 -4.90
CA TYR A 594 -27.19 -17.29 -4.65
C TYR A 594 -26.10 -17.11 -5.71
N THR A 595 -26.02 -15.93 -6.33
CA THR A 595 -25.08 -15.65 -7.40
C THR A 595 -24.32 -14.36 -7.14
N GLU A 596 -23.15 -14.24 -7.74
CA GLU A 596 -22.35 -13.02 -7.72
C GLU A 596 -23.21 -11.78 -8.06
N ASN A 597 -24.00 -11.82 -9.12
CA ASN A 597 -24.85 -10.70 -9.50
C ASN A 597 -25.92 -10.36 -8.44
N GLY A 598 -26.32 -11.32 -7.62
CA GLY A 598 -27.23 -11.04 -6.49
C GLY A 598 -26.55 -10.20 -5.42
N LEU A 599 -25.31 -10.47 -5.08
CA LEU A 599 -24.53 -9.67 -4.14
C LEU A 599 -24.12 -8.32 -4.75
N ARG A 600 -23.70 -8.31 -6.01
CA ARG A 600 -23.38 -7.06 -6.74
C ARG A 600 -24.58 -6.09 -6.78
N GLU A 601 -25.80 -6.60 -6.98
CA GLU A 601 -27.03 -5.78 -6.93
C GLU A 601 -27.26 -5.19 -5.52
N GLU A 602 -26.97 -5.97 -4.47
CA GLU A 602 -27.08 -5.50 -3.10
C GLU A 602 -26.04 -4.41 -2.79
N PHE A 603 -24.82 -4.55 -3.27
CA PHE A 603 -23.73 -3.58 -3.12
C PHE A 603 -23.86 -2.34 -4.05
N GLY A 604 -24.84 -2.30 -4.93
CA GLY A 604 -24.95 -1.21 -5.92
C GLY A 604 -23.95 -1.32 -7.07
N LEU A 605 -23.16 -2.37 -7.14
CA LEU A 605 -22.13 -2.57 -8.16
C LEU A 605 -22.72 -2.89 -9.53
N PRO A 606 -22.02 -2.55 -10.64
CA PRO A 606 -22.42 -2.96 -11.97
C PRO A 606 -22.58 -4.48 -12.10
N LEU A 607 -23.72 -4.94 -12.62
CA LEU A 607 -23.94 -6.37 -12.84
C LEU A 607 -23.07 -6.89 -13.99
N ARG A 608 -22.49 -8.06 -13.83
CA ARG A 608 -21.79 -8.73 -14.93
C ARG A 608 -22.79 -9.12 -16.02
N ALA A 609 -22.54 -8.68 -17.23
CA ALA A 609 -23.37 -8.97 -18.40
C ALA A 609 -22.90 -10.25 -19.11
N THR A 610 -21.62 -10.55 -19.01
CA THR A 610 -20.99 -11.74 -19.63
C THR A 610 -19.91 -12.28 -18.70
N TYR A 611 -19.60 -13.57 -18.80
CA TYR A 611 -18.43 -14.13 -18.13
C TYR A 611 -17.14 -13.67 -18.83
N GLY A 612 -16.18 -13.13 -18.08
CA GLY A 612 -14.92 -12.60 -18.63
C GLY A 612 -14.98 -11.13 -19.09
N SER A 613 -16.08 -10.42 -18.79
CA SER A 613 -16.08 -8.95 -18.73
C SER A 613 -15.83 -8.50 -17.29
N PRO A 614 -15.12 -7.39 -17.08
CA PRO A 614 -14.91 -6.83 -15.75
C PRO A 614 -16.21 -6.51 -15.05
#